data_c4e6359f82f9154f49debf0a8e0dd90d
#
_entry.id   c4e6359f82f9154f49debf0a8e0dd90d
#
_cell.length_a   1.000
_cell.length_b   1.000
_cell.length_c   1.000
_cell.angle_alpha   90.00
_cell.angle_beta   90.00
_cell.angle_gamma   90.00
#
_symmetry.space_group_name_H-M   'P 1'
#
loop_
_entity.id
_entity.type
_entity.pdbx_description
1 polymer ?
#
loop_
_entity_poly.entity_id
_entity_poly.type
_entity_poly.pdbx_seq_one_letter_code
_entity_poly.pdbx_strand_id
1 'polypeptide(L)'
;MQIKKPTIMKRRIISISISIIVVIGAVILSSSMIRNKPEPQRNMAKEEILFVKTAAATSTEIHPQARYRGRVSSLANVNLSAEVSGKILAGDVPLKEGQSFKEGDLLVSIYKEDMQAALQSLRSSYLQLVSSALPDLKIDYPDEYKKWSDFFNAIDINSSMPALPELNSEKERVFVASKNILSQYYTIKQQEVNFSRYEIYAPFDGSYRSVSAEVGSVAGMNMQIASLIRTDVMEVIVPVLPEKLDWIRVGGQVSLQRNNGQEVSGEIIRVADFIDPTSRSVNVYVNVNNSRSSRLLEGEYVEARFTGIESASGMLVPREAFIGSSKLYVIEDGQLAEKEVLIIDRQEDFYVIQGYEEGEILVVESLVDVKPGQSVAPIS
;
A
#
# COMPACT_ATOMS: atom_id res chain seq x y z
N MET A 1 -69.28 -112.19 -21.76
CA MET A 1 -69.25 -110.98 -22.68
C MET A 1 -68.16 -110.03 -22.23
N GLN A 2 -67.05 -110.06 -22.90
CA GLN A 2 -65.86 -109.32 -22.52
C GLN A 2 -65.79 -108.03 -23.29
N ILE A 3 -65.58 -106.89 -22.62
CA ILE A 3 -65.29 -105.59 -23.20
C ILE A 3 -63.84 -105.31 -22.92
N LYS A 4 -63.03 -105.26 -23.99
CA LYS A 4 -61.59 -104.88 -24.00
C LYS A 4 -61.46 -103.40 -23.78
N LYS A 5 -60.73 -103.01 -22.75
CA LYS A 5 -60.19 -101.64 -22.55
C LYS A 5 -58.97 -101.40 -23.43
N PRO A 6 -58.92 -100.34 -24.21
CA PRO A 6 -57.67 -99.97 -24.94
C PRO A 6 -56.75 -99.06 -24.11
N THR A 7 -55.59 -99.43 -24.06
CA THR A 7 -54.26 -99.06 -23.69
C THR A 7 -53.99 -97.58 -23.44
N ILE A 8 -53.82 -97.17 -22.19
CA ILE A 8 -53.35 -95.89 -21.65
C ILE A 8 -51.93 -95.54 -22.14
N MET A 9 -51.19 -96.55 -22.53
CA MET A 9 -49.77 -96.43 -22.95
C MET A 9 -49.58 -95.72 -24.31
N LYS A 10 -50.49 -95.91 -25.29
CA LYS A 10 -50.43 -95.22 -26.59
C LYS A 10 -50.64 -93.70 -26.52
N ARG A 11 -51.53 -93.26 -25.63
CA ARG A 11 -51.76 -91.79 -25.42
C ARG A 11 -50.53 -91.07 -24.80
N ARG A 12 -49.86 -91.71 -23.87
CA ARG A 12 -48.63 -91.13 -23.27
C ARG A 12 -47.42 -91.01 -24.27
N ILE A 13 -47.29 -91.99 -25.14
CA ILE A 13 -46.26 -91.95 -26.17
C ILE A 13 -46.54 -90.85 -27.18
N ILE A 14 -47.78 -90.65 -27.62
CA ILE A 14 -48.17 -89.60 -28.55
C ILE A 14 -47.97 -88.19 -27.90
N SER A 15 -48.36 -88.06 -26.61
CA SER A 15 -48.14 -86.81 -25.89
C SER A 15 -46.67 -86.44 -25.74
N ILE A 16 -45.81 -87.41 -25.46
CA ILE A 16 -44.34 -87.21 -25.35
C ILE A 16 -43.73 -86.85 -26.74
N SER A 17 -44.18 -87.49 -27.80
CA SER A 17 -43.69 -87.17 -29.17
C SER A 17 -44.08 -85.79 -29.60
N ILE A 18 -45.31 -85.34 -29.29
CA ILE A 18 -45.76 -83.95 -29.58
C ILE A 18 -44.97 -82.96 -28.78
N SER A 19 -44.63 -83.20 -27.50
CA SER A 19 -43.78 -82.30 -26.70
C SER A 19 -42.38 -82.20 -27.24
N ILE A 20 -41.79 -83.30 -27.72
CA ILE A 20 -40.47 -83.31 -28.31
C ILE A 20 -40.46 -82.51 -29.62
N ILE A 21 -41.47 -82.64 -30.48
CA ILE A 21 -41.58 -81.89 -31.72
C ILE A 21 -41.69 -80.37 -31.44
N VAL A 22 -42.52 -80.03 -30.43
CA VAL A 22 -42.64 -78.59 -30.03
C VAL A 22 -41.33 -78.03 -29.51
N VAL A 23 -40.55 -78.78 -28.70
CA VAL A 23 -39.29 -78.38 -28.21
C VAL A 23 -38.25 -78.23 -29.36
N ILE A 24 -38.23 -79.18 -30.30
CA ILE A 24 -37.37 -79.11 -31.47
C ILE A 24 -37.76 -77.92 -32.37
N GLY A 25 -39.07 -77.68 -32.55
CA GLY A 25 -39.52 -76.47 -33.26
C GLY A 25 -39.13 -75.16 -32.61
N ALA A 26 -39.25 -75.12 -31.28
CA ALA A 26 -38.79 -73.90 -30.52
C ALA A 26 -37.33 -73.69 -30.61
N VAL A 27 -36.46 -74.71 -30.59
CA VAL A 27 -35.01 -74.63 -30.76
C VAL A 27 -34.68 -74.18 -32.19
N ILE A 28 -35.33 -74.70 -33.20
CA ILE A 28 -35.11 -74.29 -34.59
C ILE A 28 -35.59 -72.84 -34.81
N LEU A 29 -36.71 -72.43 -34.25
CA LEU A 29 -37.15 -71.03 -34.28
C LEU A 29 -36.17 -70.10 -33.56
N SER A 30 -35.76 -70.51 -32.37
CA SER A 30 -34.76 -69.72 -31.59
C SER A 30 -33.43 -69.58 -32.31
N SER A 31 -32.94 -70.67 -32.90
CA SER A 31 -31.70 -70.64 -33.66
C SER A 31 -31.81 -69.83 -34.97
N SER A 32 -32.98 -69.83 -35.60
CA SER A 32 -33.25 -68.97 -36.76
C SER A 32 -33.33 -67.48 -36.37
N MET A 33 -33.92 -67.15 -35.23
CA MET A 33 -33.97 -65.79 -34.72
C MET A 33 -32.56 -65.27 -34.30
N ILE A 34 -31.73 -66.15 -33.78
CA ILE A 34 -30.35 -65.80 -33.41
C ILE A 34 -29.49 -65.60 -34.67
N ARG A 35 -29.72 -66.38 -35.72
CA ARG A 35 -28.98 -66.31 -37.00
C ARG A 35 -29.38 -65.11 -37.86
N ASN A 36 -30.56 -64.59 -37.69
CA ASN A 36 -31.08 -63.39 -38.38
C ASN A 36 -31.06 -62.15 -37.51
N LYS A 37 -30.24 -62.08 -36.41
CA LYS A 37 -29.99 -60.81 -35.76
C LYS A 37 -29.26 -59.90 -36.73
N PRO A 38 -29.79 -58.71 -37.08
CA PRO A 38 -29.01 -57.72 -37.82
C PRO A 38 -27.78 -57.42 -37.02
N GLU A 39 -26.61 -57.47 -37.59
CA GLU A 39 -25.40 -56.96 -36.94
C GLU A 39 -25.68 -55.50 -36.49
N PRO A 40 -25.36 -55.12 -35.25
CA PRO A 40 -25.49 -53.74 -34.85
C PRO A 40 -24.62 -52.95 -35.86
N GLN A 41 -25.26 -52.13 -36.67
CA GLN A 41 -24.57 -51.14 -37.44
C GLN A 41 -23.77 -50.35 -36.41
N ARG A 42 -22.43 -50.53 -36.40
CA ARG A 42 -21.51 -49.63 -35.74
C ARG A 42 -21.75 -48.30 -36.43
N ASN A 43 -22.60 -47.47 -35.81
CA ASN A 43 -22.67 -46.06 -36.16
C ASN A 43 -21.23 -45.61 -36.07
N MET A 44 -20.54 -45.47 -37.17
CA MET A 44 -19.39 -44.59 -37.27
C MET A 44 -19.96 -43.25 -36.81
N ALA A 45 -19.65 -42.85 -35.55
CA ALA A 45 -19.99 -41.54 -35.04
C ALA A 45 -19.50 -40.61 -36.17
N LYS A 46 -20.40 -39.93 -36.81
CA LYS A 46 -20.10 -38.84 -37.73
C LYS A 46 -19.23 -37.93 -36.87
N GLU A 47 -17.95 -37.81 -37.21
CA GLU A 47 -17.05 -36.91 -36.51
C GLU A 47 -17.68 -35.52 -36.59
N GLU A 48 -18.30 -35.13 -35.52
CA GLU A 48 -18.95 -33.83 -35.40
C GLU A 48 -17.79 -32.85 -35.18
N ILE A 49 -17.39 -32.18 -36.23
CA ILE A 49 -16.33 -31.15 -36.18
C ILE A 49 -16.87 -30.02 -35.33
N LEU A 50 -16.28 -29.82 -34.17
CA LEU A 50 -16.62 -28.72 -33.27
C LEU A 50 -15.90 -27.45 -33.75
N PHE A 51 -16.63 -26.38 -33.92
CA PHE A 51 -16.06 -25.07 -34.28
C PHE A 51 -15.69 -24.34 -33.01
N VAL A 52 -14.44 -23.88 -32.90
CA VAL A 52 -13.90 -23.25 -31.68
C VAL A 52 -13.20 -21.92 -32.02
N LYS A 53 -13.39 -20.92 -31.14
CA LYS A 53 -12.69 -19.65 -31.28
C LYS A 53 -11.23 -19.82 -30.92
N THR A 54 -10.39 -19.32 -31.81
CA THR A 54 -8.94 -19.49 -31.70
C THR A 54 -8.22 -18.16 -31.87
N ALA A 55 -7.02 -18.11 -31.33
CA ALA A 55 -6.06 -17.05 -31.60
C ALA A 55 -4.69 -17.66 -31.88
N ALA A 56 -4.00 -17.14 -32.89
CA ALA A 56 -2.61 -17.51 -33.10
C ALA A 56 -1.73 -16.95 -31.98
N ALA A 57 -0.87 -17.79 -31.43
CA ALA A 57 0.03 -17.38 -30.37
C ALA A 57 1.04 -16.36 -30.91
N THR A 58 0.95 -15.15 -30.40
CA THR A 58 1.86 -14.05 -30.73
C THR A 58 2.43 -13.48 -29.45
N SER A 59 3.74 -13.35 -29.39
CA SER A 59 4.40 -12.71 -28.25
C SER A 59 4.26 -11.19 -28.40
N THR A 60 3.59 -10.58 -27.42
CA THR A 60 3.45 -9.13 -27.31
C THR A 60 4.13 -8.68 -26.04
N GLU A 61 4.79 -7.52 -26.09
CA GLU A 61 5.32 -6.89 -24.90
C GLU A 61 4.15 -6.35 -24.07
N ILE A 62 3.96 -6.96 -22.90
CA ILE A 62 2.86 -6.62 -22.00
C ILE A 62 3.48 -5.97 -20.77
N HIS A 63 2.96 -4.80 -20.43
CA HIS A 63 3.28 -4.14 -19.16
C HIS A 63 2.23 -4.57 -18.11
N PRO A 64 2.58 -5.47 -17.18
CA PRO A 64 1.66 -5.87 -16.13
C PRO A 64 1.23 -4.62 -15.34
N GLN A 65 -0.06 -4.41 -15.19
CA GLN A 65 -0.60 -3.31 -14.39
C GLN A 65 -1.08 -3.87 -13.05
N ALA A 66 -0.33 -3.57 -12.01
CA ALA A 66 -0.79 -3.85 -10.66
C ALA A 66 -1.62 -2.66 -10.16
N ARG A 67 -2.92 -2.89 -9.94
CA ARG A 67 -3.88 -1.90 -9.41
C ARG A 67 -4.23 -2.29 -7.98
N TYR A 68 -4.05 -1.35 -7.07
CA TYR A 68 -4.35 -1.53 -5.66
C TYR A 68 -5.06 -0.30 -5.11
N ARG A 69 -5.94 -0.50 -4.14
CA ARG A 69 -6.52 0.62 -3.38
C ARG A 69 -5.57 1.05 -2.28
N GLY A 70 -5.13 2.31 -2.35
CA GLY A 70 -4.36 2.95 -1.31
C GLY A 70 -5.21 3.93 -0.49
N ARG A 71 -4.82 4.14 0.75
CA ARG A 71 -5.40 5.16 1.64
C ARG A 71 -4.42 6.30 1.80
N VAL A 72 -4.90 7.51 1.58
CA VAL A 72 -4.13 8.74 1.80
C VAL A 72 -3.99 8.98 3.31
N SER A 73 -2.79 9.25 3.75
CA SER A 73 -2.45 9.60 5.12
C SER A 73 -1.55 10.84 5.13
N SER A 74 -1.61 11.62 6.18
CA SER A 74 -0.62 12.68 6.37
C SER A 74 0.75 12.07 6.68
N LEU A 75 1.80 12.63 6.10
CA LEU A 75 3.19 12.22 6.37
C LEU A 75 3.60 12.48 7.83
N ALA A 76 3.04 13.51 8.45
CA ALA A 76 3.30 13.86 9.84
C ALA A 76 2.00 14.19 10.58
N ASN A 77 1.83 13.58 11.75
CA ASN A 77 0.76 13.87 12.69
C ASN A 77 1.41 14.19 14.05
N VAL A 78 1.31 15.44 14.47
CA VAL A 78 1.98 15.95 15.67
C VAL A 78 0.96 16.42 16.69
N ASN A 79 1.06 15.92 17.91
CA ASN A 79 0.28 16.44 19.02
C ASN A 79 1.01 17.65 19.61
N LEU A 80 0.37 18.80 19.51
CA LEU A 80 0.85 20.04 20.07
C LEU A 80 0.48 20.09 21.55
N SER A 81 1.50 20.13 22.41
CA SER A 81 1.29 20.21 23.87
C SER A 81 2.02 21.40 24.44
N ALA A 82 1.44 22.00 25.51
CA ALA A 82 2.06 23.09 26.24
C ALA A 82 3.29 22.57 27.02
N GLU A 83 4.45 23.18 26.80
CA GLU A 83 5.66 22.89 27.58
C GLU A 83 5.77 23.73 28.86
N VAL A 84 4.96 24.78 28.95
CA VAL A 84 4.88 25.70 30.09
C VAL A 84 3.43 25.92 30.49
N SER A 85 3.20 26.31 31.73
CA SER A 85 1.87 26.65 32.22
C SER A 85 1.59 28.14 32.07
N GLY A 86 0.36 28.50 31.68
CA GLY A 86 -0.09 29.88 31.55
C GLY A 86 -1.37 30.02 30.76
N LYS A 87 -1.86 31.24 30.64
CA LYS A 87 -3.06 31.55 29.86
C LYS A 87 -2.75 31.45 28.34
N ILE A 88 -3.57 30.72 27.60
CA ILE A 88 -3.48 30.63 26.15
C ILE A 88 -3.94 31.92 25.50
N LEU A 89 -3.10 32.50 24.69
CA LEU A 89 -3.35 33.66 23.84
C LEU A 89 -3.44 33.26 22.38
N ALA A 90 -4.09 34.08 21.57
CA ALA A 90 -4.15 33.85 20.12
C ALA A 90 -2.75 33.98 19.50
N GLY A 91 -2.44 33.09 18.58
CA GLY A 91 -1.34 33.26 17.64
C GLY A 91 -1.77 34.06 16.40
N ASP A 92 -0.97 33.93 15.33
CA ASP A 92 -1.26 34.56 14.04
C ASP A 92 -2.38 33.81 13.28
N VAL A 93 -2.55 32.53 13.57
CA VAL A 93 -3.56 31.66 12.96
C VAL A 93 -4.64 31.32 13.99
N PRO A 94 -5.94 31.44 13.64
CA PRO A 94 -7.02 31.05 14.54
C PRO A 94 -6.90 29.60 14.98
N LEU A 95 -6.95 29.35 16.29
CA LEU A 95 -6.90 28.01 16.89
C LEU A 95 -8.26 27.31 16.71
N LYS A 96 -8.49 26.75 15.50
CA LYS A 96 -9.75 26.09 15.11
C LYS A 96 -9.50 24.89 14.23
N GLU A 97 -10.30 23.84 14.38
CA GLU A 97 -10.25 22.65 13.54
C GLU A 97 -10.44 23.02 12.07
N GLY A 98 -9.63 22.36 11.19
CA GLY A 98 -9.64 22.59 9.74
C GLY A 98 -8.97 23.89 9.29
N GLN A 99 -8.54 24.76 10.19
CA GLN A 99 -7.78 25.97 9.83
C GLN A 99 -6.37 25.56 9.39
N SER A 100 -5.97 26.06 8.22
CA SER A 100 -4.63 25.85 7.66
C SER A 100 -3.63 26.87 8.17
N PHE A 101 -2.38 26.47 8.27
CA PHE A 101 -1.23 27.30 8.65
C PHE A 101 -0.01 26.96 7.78
N LYS A 102 0.99 27.82 7.81
CA LYS A 102 2.28 27.63 7.16
C LYS A 102 3.38 27.38 8.17
N GLU A 103 4.46 26.74 7.71
CA GLU A 103 5.68 26.59 8.51
C GLU A 103 6.16 27.94 9.01
N GLY A 104 6.45 28.02 10.33
CA GLY A 104 6.87 29.24 11.00
C GLY A 104 5.76 30.16 11.48
N ASP A 105 4.48 29.92 11.14
CA ASP A 105 3.36 30.68 11.70
C ASP A 105 3.27 30.47 13.23
N LEU A 106 3.00 31.53 13.98
CA LEU A 106 2.73 31.44 15.40
C LEU A 106 1.34 30.84 15.61
N LEU A 107 1.29 29.59 16.09
CA LEU A 107 0.05 28.87 16.32
C LEU A 107 -0.59 29.25 17.65
N VAL A 108 0.20 29.29 18.70
CA VAL A 108 -0.25 29.55 20.05
C VAL A 108 0.81 30.38 20.77
N SER A 109 0.39 31.39 21.53
CA SER A 109 1.20 32.07 22.52
C SER A 109 0.64 31.77 23.92
N ILE A 110 1.51 31.54 24.88
CA ILE A 110 1.16 31.45 26.31
C ILE A 110 1.59 32.74 26.97
N TYR A 111 0.78 33.25 27.88
CA TYR A 111 1.09 34.49 28.60
C TYR A 111 2.49 34.45 29.24
N LYS A 112 3.34 35.38 28.84
CA LYS A 112 4.79 35.35 29.09
C LYS A 112 5.35 36.62 29.73
N GLU A 113 4.51 37.62 30.06
CA GLU A 113 4.97 38.92 30.55
C GLU A 113 5.78 38.78 31.85
N ASP A 114 5.34 37.92 32.79
CA ASP A 114 6.07 37.67 34.03
C ASP A 114 7.48 37.11 33.79
N MET A 115 7.58 36.16 32.83
CA MET A 115 8.86 35.56 32.46
C MET A 115 9.76 36.54 31.73
N GLN A 116 9.17 37.40 30.90
CA GLN A 116 9.91 38.48 30.21
C GLN A 116 10.49 39.46 31.22
N ALA A 117 9.71 39.89 32.22
CA ALA A 117 10.20 40.75 33.28
C ALA A 117 11.30 40.10 34.11
N ALA A 118 11.19 38.80 34.41
CA ALA A 118 12.23 38.05 35.11
C ALA A 118 13.53 37.98 34.28
N LEU A 119 13.45 37.75 32.97
CA LEU A 119 14.62 37.76 32.07
C LEU A 119 15.28 39.13 32.00
N GLN A 120 14.50 40.21 31.90
CA GLN A 120 15.04 41.58 31.91
C GLN A 120 15.81 41.87 33.21
N SER A 121 15.27 41.43 34.35
CA SER A 121 15.95 41.55 35.64
C SER A 121 17.27 40.78 35.69
N LEU A 122 17.28 39.55 35.22
CA LEU A 122 18.48 38.71 35.14
C LEU A 122 19.54 39.34 34.24
N ARG A 123 19.17 39.81 33.03
CA ARG A 123 20.07 40.50 32.10
C ARG A 123 20.64 41.79 32.66
N SER A 124 19.79 42.57 33.38
CA SER A 124 20.24 43.80 34.06
C SER A 124 21.31 43.49 35.12
N SER A 125 21.06 42.47 35.94
CA SER A 125 22.03 42.00 36.96
C SER A 125 23.33 41.51 36.35
N TYR A 126 23.23 40.81 35.22
CA TYR A 126 24.39 40.36 34.48
C TYR A 126 25.20 41.51 33.87
N LEU A 127 24.52 42.50 33.28
CA LEU A 127 25.12 43.70 32.77
C LEU A 127 25.93 44.41 33.85
N GLN A 128 25.39 44.54 35.07
CA GLN A 128 26.08 45.09 36.23
C GLN A 128 27.33 44.24 36.61
N LEU A 129 27.18 42.90 36.59
CA LEU A 129 28.27 41.98 36.88
C LEU A 129 29.44 42.16 35.91
N VAL A 130 29.17 42.18 34.59
CA VAL A 130 30.18 42.39 33.56
C VAL A 130 30.84 43.80 33.68
N SER A 131 29.98 44.84 33.92
CA SER A 131 30.45 46.20 34.15
C SER A 131 31.46 46.28 35.29
N SER A 132 31.19 45.58 36.40
CA SER A 132 32.09 45.58 37.57
C SER A 132 33.41 44.86 37.32
N ALA A 133 33.48 43.95 36.33
CA ALA A 133 34.70 43.26 35.98
C ALA A 133 35.59 44.02 34.95
N LEU A 134 35.01 44.97 34.19
CA LEU A 134 35.73 45.70 33.14
C LEU A 134 36.96 46.47 33.65
N PRO A 135 36.96 47.15 34.82
CA PRO A 135 38.16 47.80 35.33
C PRO A 135 39.34 46.84 35.58
N ASP A 136 39.03 45.68 36.21
CA ASP A 136 40.05 44.64 36.46
C ASP A 136 40.57 44.07 35.15
N LEU A 137 39.70 43.81 34.14
CA LEU A 137 40.11 43.38 32.79
C LEU A 137 40.98 44.40 32.10
N LYS A 138 40.74 45.68 32.26
CA LYS A 138 41.55 46.76 31.65
C LYS A 138 42.94 46.79 32.21
N ILE A 139 43.11 46.52 33.51
CA ILE A 139 44.42 46.62 34.19
C ILE A 139 45.21 45.32 34.06
N ASP A 140 44.58 44.18 34.34
CA ASP A 140 45.25 42.89 34.47
C ASP A 140 45.27 42.08 33.14
N TYR A 141 44.36 42.40 32.19
CA TYR A 141 44.19 41.71 30.92
C TYR A 141 43.95 42.66 29.75
N PRO A 142 44.87 43.61 29.48
CA PRO A 142 44.67 44.69 28.51
C PRO A 142 44.40 44.17 27.08
N ASP A 143 44.98 43.03 26.72
CA ASP A 143 44.79 42.39 25.37
C ASP A 143 43.35 41.84 25.23
N GLU A 144 42.71 41.43 26.29
CA GLU A 144 41.34 40.86 26.32
C GLU A 144 40.26 41.93 26.60
N TYR A 145 40.66 43.09 27.07
CA TYR A 145 39.70 44.14 27.50
C TYR A 145 38.75 44.56 26.37
N LYS A 146 39.31 44.71 25.14
CA LYS A 146 38.50 45.19 24.00
C LYS A 146 37.34 44.29 23.74
N LYS A 147 37.53 42.97 23.66
CA LYS A 147 36.43 42.01 23.36
C LYS A 147 35.38 41.99 24.45
N TRP A 148 35.75 42.12 25.74
CA TRP A 148 34.83 42.20 26.84
C TRP A 148 34.06 43.52 26.88
N SER A 149 34.69 44.63 26.52
CA SER A 149 34.02 45.90 26.32
C SER A 149 33.02 45.89 25.17
N ASP A 150 33.41 45.29 24.03
CA ASP A 150 32.53 45.12 22.87
C ASP A 150 31.35 44.22 23.22
N PHE A 151 31.57 43.11 23.95
CA PHE A 151 30.53 42.24 24.48
C PHE A 151 29.56 42.97 25.44
N PHE A 152 30.08 43.72 26.38
CA PHE A 152 29.27 44.53 27.30
C PHE A 152 28.36 45.51 26.54
N ASN A 153 28.89 46.21 25.55
CA ASN A 153 28.11 47.14 24.74
C ASN A 153 27.05 46.44 23.84
N ALA A 154 27.23 45.17 23.54
CA ALA A 154 26.32 44.38 22.74
C ALA A 154 25.14 43.79 23.59
N ILE A 155 25.23 43.83 24.93
CA ILE A 155 24.20 43.33 25.80
C ILE A 155 23.02 44.32 25.80
N ASP A 156 21.85 43.82 25.27
CA ASP A 156 20.57 44.51 25.39
C ASP A 156 19.63 43.71 26.31
N ILE A 157 19.09 44.37 27.31
CA ILE A 157 18.21 43.74 28.29
C ILE A 157 16.88 43.25 27.69
N ASN A 158 16.48 43.78 26.52
CA ASN A 158 15.23 43.46 25.83
C ASN A 158 15.39 42.35 24.79
N SER A 159 16.60 42.02 24.40
CA SER A 159 16.90 41.00 23.37
C SER A 159 17.72 39.84 23.95
N SER A 160 17.86 38.77 23.18
CA SER A 160 18.67 37.60 23.61
C SER A 160 20.15 37.96 23.82
N MET A 161 20.79 37.28 24.80
CA MET A 161 22.19 37.48 25.11
C MET A 161 23.07 37.24 23.87
N PRO A 162 24.02 38.13 23.57
CA PRO A 162 25.02 37.93 22.52
C PRO A 162 25.88 36.69 22.82
N ALA A 163 26.58 36.19 21.81
CA ALA A 163 27.54 35.10 22.02
C ALA A 163 28.68 35.53 22.97
N LEU A 164 29.03 34.61 23.88
CA LEU A 164 30.13 34.86 24.83
C LEU A 164 31.46 34.99 24.05
N PRO A 165 32.35 35.95 24.40
CA PRO A 165 33.66 36.04 23.81
C PRO A 165 34.47 34.76 24.02
N GLU A 166 35.29 34.41 23.02
CA GLU A 166 36.23 33.29 23.14
C GLU A 166 37.26 33.54 24.23
N LEU A 167 37.51 32.55 25.08
CA LEU A 167 38.47 32.63 26.18
C LEU A 167 39.85 32.14 25.66
N ASN A 168 40.76 33.09 25.39
CA ASN A 168 42.03 32.83 24.73
C ASN A 168 43.16 32.39 25.67
N SER A 169 43.04 32.75 26.97
CA SER A 169 44.07 32.42 27.97
C SER A 169 43.51 31.70 29.17
N GLU A 170 44.33 30.87 29.81
CA GLU A 170 43.99 30.21 31.06
C GLU A 170 43.74 31.21 32.18
N LYS A 171 44.51 32.26 32.25
CA LYS A 171 44.36 33.34 33.25
C LYS A 171 43.00 34.05 33.11
N GLU A 172 42.63 34.38 31.87
CA GLU A 172 41.31 34.96 31.56
C GLU A 172 40.19 34.02 32.00
N ARG A 173 40.29 32.71 31.70
CA ARG A 173 39.30 31.70 32.06
C ARG A 173 39.12 31.64 33.59
N VAL A 174 40.19 31.63 34.36
CA VAL A 174 40.16 31.62 35.81
C VAL A 174 39.49 32.89 36.34
N PHE A 175 39.85 34.05 35.79
CA PHE A 175 39.27 35.34 36.16
C PHE A 175 37.75 35.38 35.94
N VAL A 176 37.32 35.06 34.71
CA VAL A 176 35.89 35.09 34.33
C VAL A 176 35.07 34.07 35.16
N ALA A 177 35.65 32.91 35.45
CA ALA A 177 35.00 31.90 36.31
C ALA A 177 34.92 32.41 37.77
N SER A 178 35.96 33.00 38.33
CA SER A 178 36.00 33.53 39.69
C SER A 178 35.01 34.69 39.93
N LYS A 179 34.70 35.44 38.87
CA LYS A 179 33.68 36.49 38.90
C LYS A 179 32.25 35.98 38.64
N ASN A 180 32.05 34.67 38.48
CA ASN A 180 30.76 34.02 38.13
C ASN A 180 30.13 34.47 36.80
N ILE A 181 30.88 35.10 35.93
CA ILE A 181 30.37 35.61 34.63
C ILE A 181 29.82 34.46 33.76
N LEU A 182 30.57 33.33 33.67
CA LEU A 182 30.11 32.17 32.92
C LEU A 182 28.86 31.54 33.46
N SER A 183 28.81 31.32 34.78
CA SER A 183 27.65 30.69 35.43
C SER A 183 26.37 31.50 35.21
N GLN A 184 26.46 32.84 35.40
CA GLN A 184 25.30 33.72 35.21
C GLN A 184 24.90 33.81 33.73
N TYR A 185 25.84 33.83 32.80
CA TYR A 185 25.56 33.80 31.36
C TYR A 185 24.70 32.56 31.00
N TYR A 186 25.17 31.37 31.39
CA TYR A 186 24.44 30.14 31.09
C TYR A 186 23.11 30.02 31.85
N THR A 187 22.97 30.61 33.02
CA THR A 187 21.68 30.71 33.68
C THR A 187 20.68 31.53 32.88
N ILE A 188 21.13 32.67 32.30
CA ILE A 188 20.26 33.49 31.44
C ILE A 188 19.93 32.71 30.17
N LYS A 189 20.92 32.05 29.52
CA LYS A 189 20.65 31.25 28.34
C LYS A 189 19.64 30.13 28.57
N GLN A 190 19.67 29.48 29.73
CA GLN A 190 18.67 28.48 30.11
C GLN A 190 17.27 29.10 30.23
N GLN A 191 17.18 30.30 30.83
CA GLN A 191 15.90 31.00 30.94
C GLN A 191 15.39 31.52 29.60
N GLU A 192 16.29 31.89 28.66
CA GLU A 192 15.91 32.22 27.27
C GLU A 192 15.32 31.04 26.54
N VAL A 193 15.88 29.81 26.71
CA VAL A 193 15.31 28.59 26.20
C VAL A 193 13.95 28.29 26.81
N ASN A 194 13.78 28.51 28.10
CA ASN A 194 12.47 28.37 28.75
C ASN A 194 11.46 29.41 28.23
N PHE A 195 11.91 30.64 27.97
CA PHE A 195 11.08 31.70 27.41
C PHE A 195 10.59 31.41 26.01
N SER A 196 11.44 30.77 25.15
CA SER A 196 11.02 30.40 23.81
C SER A 196 9.87 29.37 23.76
N ARG A 197 9.64 28.60 24.85
CA ARG A 197 8.53 27.63 24.97
C ARG A 197 7.16 28.27 25.16
N TYR A 198 7.11 29.59 25.40
CA TYR A 198 5.85 30.32 25.50
C TYR A 198 5.22 30.65 24.17
N GLU A 199 5.98 30.48 23.07
CA GLU A 199 5.52 30.66 21.68
C GLU A 199 5.68 29.36 20.94
N ILE A 200 4.60 28.86 20.37
CA ILE A 200 4.56 27.59 19.67
C ILE A 200 4.31 27.86 18.19
N TYR A 201 5.33 27.55 17.39
CA TYR A 201 5.31 27.77 15.95
C TYR A 201 4.99 26.50 15.19
N ALA A 202 4.45 26.66 13.98
CA ALA A 202 4.16 25.57 13.07
C ALA A 202 5.45 24.92 12.56
N PRO A 203 5.65 23.60 12.72
CA PRO A 203 6.85 22.90 12.27
C PRO A 203 6.83 22.54 10.78
N PHE A 204 5.71 22.74 10.08
CA PHE A 204 5.47 22.43 8.67
C PHE A 204 4.19 23.11 8.17
N ASP A 205 3.97 23.11 6.86
CA ASP A 205 2.70 23.54 6.24
C ASP A 205 1.61 22.49 6.54
N GLY A 206 0.51 22.92 7.18
CA GLY A 206 -0.49 21.97 7.63
C GLY A 206 -1.84 22.57 7.99
N SER A 207 -2.61 21.77 8.75
CA SER A 207 -3.86 22.22 9.34
C SER A 207 -4.09 21.58 10.72
N TYR A 208 -4.93 22.23 11.54
CA TYR A 208 -5.39 21.62 12.78
C TYR A 208 -6.37 20.48 12.46
N ARG A 209 -6.02 19.27 12.89
CA ARG A 209 -6.90 18.10 12.82
C ARG A 209 -7.96 18.11 13.91
N SER A 210 -7.53 18.48 15.12
CA SER A 210 -8.41 18.67 16.28
C SER A 210 -7.83 19.74 17.20
N VAL A 211 -8.69 20.41 17.94
CA VAL A 211 -8.32 21.42 18.92
C VAL A 211 -8.95 21.05 20.25
N SER A 212 -8.11 20.91 21.28
CA SER A 212 -8.52 20.48 22.63
C SER A 212 -8.56 21.63 23.63
N ALA A 213 -7.99 22.79 23.29
CA ALA A 213 -7.92 23.97 24.17
C ALA A 213 -8.45 25.21 23.47
N GLU A 214 -8.96 26.15 24.22
CA GLU A 214 -9.49 27.42 23.72
C GLU A 214 -8.61 28.60 24.13
N VAL A 215 -8.56 29.62 23.25
CA VAL A 215 -7.93 30.90 23.57
C VAL A 215 -8.63 31.51 24.82
N GLY A 216 -7.83 31.91 25.79
CA GLY A 216 -8.30 32.43 27.07
C GLY A 216 -8.35 31.41 28.21
N SER A 217 -8.28 30.10 27.90
CA SER A 217 -8.14 29.05 28.92
C SER A 217 -6.70 29.01 29.46
N VAL A 218 -6.50 28.28 30.56
CA VAL A 218 -5.18 28.08 31.17
C VAL A 218 -4.64 26.71 30.79
N ALA A 219 -3.48 26.69 30.12
CA ALA A 219 -2.75 25.47 29.86
C ALA A 219 -1.92 25.05 31.07
N GLY A 220 -1.96 23.78 31.42
CA GLY A 220 -0.99 23.13 32.29
C GLY A 220 0.18 22.56 31.52
N MET A 221 1.31 22.32 32.18
CA MET A 221 2.44 21.60 31.55
C MET A 221 2.01 20.24 31.00
N ASN A 222 2.42 19.91 29.77
CA ASN A 222 2.04 18.70 29.02
C ASN A 222 0.56 18.59 28.64
N MET A 223 -0.24 19.64 28.80
CA MET A 223 -1.61 19.65 28.30
C MET A 223 -1.61 19.69 26.78
N GLN A 224 -2.34 18.76 26.14
CA GLN A 224 -2.54 18.78 24.70
C GLN A 224 -3.42 19.97 24.31
N ILE A 225 -2.92 20.78 23.38
CA ILE A 225 -3.61 21.95 22.83
C ILE A 225 -4.35 21.60 21.55
N ALA A 226 -3.66 20.93 20.63
CA ALA A 226 -4.20 20.57 19.32
C ALA A 226 -3.48 19.34 18.73
N SER A 227 -4.04 18.77 17.69
CA SER A 227 -3.36 17.81 16.82
C SER A 227 -3.21 18.44 15.44
N LEU A 228 -1.98 18.39 14.90
CA LEU A 228 -1.60 18.97 13.61
C LEU A 228 -1.38 17.88 12.60
N ILE A 229 -1.80 18.10 11.36
CA ILE A 229 -1.47 17.26 10.22
C ILE A 229 -0.73 18.08 9.17
N ARG A 230 0.29 17.45 8.59
CA ARG A 230 1.01 18.00 7.44
C ARG A 230 0.17 17.85 6.19
N THR A 231 0.05 18.88 5.36
CA THR A 231 -0.83 18.89 4.19
C THR A 231 -0.13 19.20 2.86
N ASP A 232 1.11 19.64 2.87
CA ASP A 232 1.93 19.92 1.68
C ASP A 232 2.47 18.64 1.03
N VAL A 233 2.72 17.60 1.85
CA VAL A 233 3.17 16.28 1.42
C VAL A 233 2.27 15.23 2.04
N MET A 234 1.72 14.36 1.21
CA MET A 234 0.87 13.25 1.64
C MET A 234 1.56 11.92 1.36
N GLU A 235 1.24 10.92 2.15
CA GLU A 235 1.67 9.55 1.96
C GLU A 235 0.46 8.69 1.60
N VAL A 236 0.57 7.90 0.54
CA VAL A 236 -0.47 6.91 0.21
C VAL A 236 0.03 5.53 0.64
N ILE A 237 -0.70 4.91 1.55
CA ILE A 237 -0.41 3.57 2.04
C ILE A 237 -1.16 2.58 1.16
N VAL A 238 -0.41 1.78 0.40
CA VAL A 238 -0.95 0.82 -0.55
C VAL A 238 -0.64 -0.59 -0.08
N PRO A 239 -1.65 -1.37 0.35
CA PRO A 239 -1.47 -2.77 0.71
C PRO A 239 -1.31 -3.62 -0.55
N VAL A 240 -0.15 -4.25 -0.72
CA VAL A 240 0.21 -5.07 -1.89
C VAL A 240 0.41 -6.51 -1.45
N LEU A 241 -0.04 -7.47 -2.26
CA LEU A 241 0.18 -8.89 -2.01
C LEU A 241 1.68 -9.23 -2.08
N PRO A 242 2.20 -10.07 -1.18
CA PRO A 242 3.63 -10.42 -1.14
C PRO A 242 4.17 -10.95 -2.47
N GLU A 243 3.36 -11.72 -3.22
CA GLU A 243 3.71 -12.32 -4.51
C GLU A 243 3.93 -11.29 -5.63
N LYS A 244 3.50 -10.05 -5.42
CA LYS A 244 3.62 -8.95 -6.39
C LYS A 244 4.71 -7.94 -6.03
N LEU A 245 5.42 -8.14 -4.91
CA LEU A 245 6.47 -7.23 -4.45
C LEU A 245 7.72 -7.22 -5.31
N ASP A 246 8.02 -8.34 -5.97
CA ASP A 246 9.21 -8.44 -6.84
C ASP A 246 9.26 -7.38 -7.93
N TRP A 247 8.12 -6.81 -8.28
CA TRP A 247 7.98 -5.79 -9.32
C TRP A 247 7.99 -4.37 -8.77
N ILE A 248 7.94 -4.19 -7.44
CA ILE A 248 7.86 -2.90 -6.79
C ILE A 248 9.24 -2.52 -6.24
N ARG A 249 9.78 -1.39 -6.70
CA ARG A 249 11.08 -0.87 -6.28
C ARG A 249 10.93 0.52 -5.69
N VAL A 250 11.69 0.80 -4.64
CA VAL A 250 11.83 2.16 -4.09
C VAL A 250 12.38 3.08 -5.17
N GLY A 251 11.83 4.28 -5.29
CA GLY A 251 12.09 5.24 -6.38
C GLY A 251 11.18 5.06 -7.60
N GLY A 252 10.37 3.98 -7.64
CA GLY A 252 9.41 3.74 -8.73
C GLY A 252 8.28 4.77 -8.73
N GLN A 253 7.78 5.11 -9.93
CA GLN A 253 6.65 6.03 -10.11
C GLN A 253 5.32 5.27 -10.02
N VAL A 254 4.34 5.90 -9.40
CA VAL A 254 2.97 5.37 -9.24
C VAL A 254 1.98 6.41 -9.71
N SER A 255 1.06 6.03 -10.59
CA SER A 255 -0.10 6.85 -10.91
C SER A 255 -1.22 6.56 -9.90
N LEU A 256 -1.69 7.60 -9.24
CA LEU A 256 -2.74 7.55 -8.23
C LEU A 256 -4.00 8.16 -8.83
N GLN A 257 -5.03 7.35 -9.08
CA GLN A 257 -6.30 7.81 -9.61
C GLN A 257 -7.31 8.01 -8.49
N ARG A 258 -7.86 9.21 -8.40
CA ARG A 258 -8.95 9.57 -7.48
C ARG A 258 -10.30 9.09 -8.02
N ASN A 259 -11.30 8.98 -7.15
CA ASN A 259 -12.67 8.60 -7.53
C ASN A 259 -13.33 9.56 -8.54
N ASN A 260 -12.85 10.80 -8.65
CA ASN A 260 -13.31 11.78 -9.63
C ASN A 260 -12.61 11.67 -11.01
N GLY A 261 -11.74 10.67 -11.19
CA GLY A 261 -10.97 10.45 -12.42
C GLY A 261 -9.67 11.26 -12.51
N GLN A 262 -9.38 12.13 -11.55
CA GLN A 262 -8.13 12.90 -11.54
C GLN A 262 -6.96 11.97 -11.21
N GLU A 263 -5.87 12.09 -11.98
CA GLU A 263 -4.63 11.37 -11.75
C GLU A 263 -3.58 12.28 -11.10
N VAL A 264 -2.85 11.71 -10.15
CA VAL A 264 -1.75 12.35 -9.42
C VAL A 264 -0.57 11.39 -9.43
N SER A 265 0.62 11.89 -9.75
CA SER A 265 1.85 11.10 -9.70
C SER A 265 2.41 11.06 -8.29
N GLY A 266 2.88 9.88 -7.87
CA GLY A 266 3.60 9.68 -6.63
C GLY A 266 4.85 8.84 -6.83
N GLU A 267 5.74 8.84 -5.85
CA GLU A 267 6.99 8.09 -5.83
C GLU A 267 7.01 7.10 -4.65
N ILE A 268 7.42 5.87 -4.90
CA ILE A 268 7.59 4.85 -3.85
C ILE A 268 8.80 5.22 -3.00
N ILE A 269 8.57 5.59 -1.75
CA ILE A 269 9.65 5.96 -0.81
C ILE A 269 10.10 4.81 0.07
N ARG A 270 9.21 3.86 0.36
CA ARG A 270 9.55 2.68 1.15
C ARG A 270 8.55 1.55 0.94
N VAL A 271 9.01 0.33 1.17
CA VAL A 271 8.22 -0.89 1.23
C VAL A 271 8.43 -1.48 2.62
N ALA A 272 7.36 -1.92 3.29
CA ALA A 272 7.48 -2.53 4.61
C ALA A 272 8.21 -3.88 4.52
N ASP A 273 9.04 -4.18 5.53
CA ASP A 273 9.76 -5.46 5.63
C ASP A 273 8.94 -6.54 6.37
N PHE A 274 7.63 -6.32 6.53
CA PHE A 274 6.75 -7.24 7.24
C PHE A 274 5.38 -7.32 6.57
N ILE A 275 4.70 -8.45 6.78
CA ILE A 275 3.32 -8.66 6.34
C ILE A 275 2.38 -8.23 7.47
N ASP A 276 1.45 -7.34 7.17
CA ASP A 276 0.37 -6.99 8.10
C ASP A 276 -0.56 -8.20 8.30
N PRO A 277 -0.73 -8.69 9.55
CA PRO A 277 -1.49 -9.90 9.80
C PRO A 277 -2.99 -9.74 9.53
N THR A 278 -3.50 -8.51 9.52
CA THR A 278 -4.92 -8.21 9.31
C THR A 278 -5.28 -8.24 7.83
N SER A 279 -4.48 -7.54 7.02
CA SER A 279 -4.68 -7.44 5.57
C SER A 279 -3.97 -8.54 4.78
N ARG A 280 -3.02 -9.27 5.41
CA ARG A 280 -2.13 -10.25 4.77
C ARG A 280 -1.35 -9.67 3.60
N SER A 281 -1.05 -8.40 3.65
CA SER A 281 -0.35 -7.64 2.61
C SER A 281 0.87 -6.94 3.18
N VAL A 282 1.73 -6.48 2.30
CA VAL A 282 2.88 -5.62 2.62
C VAL A 282 2.53 -4.20 2.22
N ASN A 283 2.71 -3.25 3.13
CA ASN A 283 2.42 -1.86 2.87
C ASN A 283 3.52 -1.22 2.04
N VAL A 284 3.14 -0.66 0.90
CA VAL A 284 3.97 0.19 0.05
C VAL A 284 3.57 1.64 0.32
N TYR A 285 4.55 2.48 0.58
CA TYR A 285 4.36 3.87 0.93
C TYR A 285 4.77 4.75 -0.24
N VAL A 286 3.80 5.48 -0.76
CA VAL A 286 3.95 6.35 -1.93
C VAL A 286 3.86 7.80 -1.48
N ASN A 287 4.91 8.58 -1.73
CA ASN A 287 4.95 10.00 -1.42
C ASN A 287 4.30 10.81 -2.55
N VAL A 288 3.51 11.81 -2.18
CA VAL A 288 2.82 12.70 -3.11
C VAL A 288 2.98 14.14 -2.66
N ASN A 289 3.55 14.98 -3.52
CA ASN A 289 3.55 16.41 -3.31
C ASN A 289 2.15 16.96 -3.53
N ASN A 290 1.55 17.46 -2.46
CA ASN A 290 0.16 17.89 -2.46
C ASN A 290 0.07 19.35 -2.91
N SER A 291 -0.34 19.59 -4.14
CA SER A 291 -0.54 20.92 -4.70
C SER A 291 -2.02 21.35 -4.64
N ARG A 292 -2.30 22.63 -4.86
CA ARG A 292 -3.68 23.13 -4.93
C ARG A 292 -4.50 22.47 -6.04
N SER A 293 -3.85 22.08 -7.15
CA SER A 293 -4.51 21.45 -8.30
C SER A 293 -4.76 19.95 -8.11
N SER A 294 -4.00 19.29 -7.22
CA SER A 294 -4.06 17.85 -6.99
C SER A 294 -4.28 17.51 -5.51
N ARG A 295 -5.04 18.36 -4.81
CA ARG A 295 -5.20 18.27 -3.36
C ARG A 295 -5.83 16.94 -2.94
N LEU A 296 -5.00 16.04 -2.39
CA LEU A 296 -5.42 14.84 -1.69
C LEU A 296 -5.79 15.18 -0.25
N LEU A 297 -6.79 14.50 0.28
CA LEU A 297 -7.23 14.68 1.66
C LEU A 297 -6.88 13.46 2.50
N GLU A 298 -6.49 13.66 3.75
CA GLU A 298 -6.27 12.56 4.69
C GLU A 298 -7.54 11.70 4.82
N GLY A 299 -7.37 10.38 4.72
CA GLY A 299 -8.45 9.42 4.76
C GLY A 299 -9.09 9.12 3.41
N GLU A 300 -8.75 9.84 2.35
CA GLU A 300 -9.21 9.57 0.98
C GLU A 300 -8.66 8.24 0.49
N TYR A 301 -9.45 7.52 -0.32
CA TYR A 301 -9.01 6.31 -1.01
C TYR A 301 -8.74 6.62 -2.48
N VAL A 302 -7.62 6.12 -2.98
CA VAL A 302 -7.18 6.26 -4.37
C VAL A 302 -6.81 4.90 -4.96
N GLU A 303 -6.95 4.74 -6.27
CA GLU A 303 -6.43 3.58 -6.99
C GLU A 303 -4.96 3.85 -7.37
N ALA A 304 -4.05 3.05 -6.84
CA ALA A 304 -2.63 3.10 -7.16
C ALA A 304 -2.33 2.15 -8.31
N ARG A 305 -1.78 2.69 -9.40
CA ARG A 305 -1.30 1.95 -10.56
C ARG A 305 0.21 2.05 -10.59
N PHE A 306 0.86 0.93 -10.36
CA PHE A 306 2.31 0.85 -10.41
C PHE A 306 2.77 0.79 -11.86
N THR A 307 3.59 1.75 -12.27
CA THR A 307 4.22 1.85 -13.59
C THR A 307 5.69 1.47 -13.50
N GLY A 308 6.28 0.96 -14.57
CA GLY A 308 7.71 0.58 -14.57
C GLY A 308 7.97 -0.87 -14.14
N ILE A 309 6.94 -1.70 -14.11
CA ILE A 309 7.09 -3.15 -14.06
C ILE A 309 7.80 -3.56 -15.36
N GLU A 310 8.88 -4.35 -15.24
CA GLU A 310 9.57 -4.87 -16.43
C GLU A 310 8.55 -5.49 -17.38
N SER A 311 8.60 -5.08 -18.65
CA SER A 311 7.74 -5.63 -19.66
C SER A 311 8.02 -7.14 -19.77
N ALA A 312 6.97 -7.91 -19.70
CA ALA A 312 7.05 -9.34 -19.93
C ALA A 312 6.54 -9.67 -21.34
N SER A 313 7.34 -10.40 -22.10
CA SER A 313 6.88 -10.95 -23.36
C SER A 313 5.91 -12.10 -23.10
N GLY A 314 4.69 -12.00 -23.57
CA GLY A 314 3.67 -13.01 -23.36
C GLY A 314 2.45 -12.80 -24.26
N MET A 315 1.45 -13.66 -24.13
CA MET A 315 0.16 -13.55 -24.82
C MET A 315 -0.95 -13.37 -23.79
N LEU A 316 -1.89 -12.46 -24.08
CA LEU A 316 -3.12 -12.31 -23.31
C LEU A 316 -4.14 -13.35 -23.75
N VAL A 317 -4.59 -14.20 -22.83
CA VAL A 317 -5.61 -15.22 -23.07
C VAL A 317 -6.77 -15.01 -22.10
N PRO A 318 -8.05 -15.03 -22.56
CA PRO A 318 -9.18 -14.92 -21.68
C PRO A 318 -9.16 -15.98 -20.56
N ARG A 319 -9.49 -15.58 -19.34
CA ARG A 319 -9.51 -16.47 -18.18
C ARG A 319 -10.41 -17.69 -18.40
N GLU A 320 -11.50 -17.53 -19.14
CA GLU A 320 -12.47 -18.59 -19.44
C GLU A 320 -11.94 -19.73 -20.34
N ALA A 321 -10.84 -19.51 -21.05
CA ALA A 321 -10.21 -20.50 -21.91
C ALA A 321 -9.41 -21.56 -21.14
N PHE A 322 -9.16 -21.33 -19.81
CA PHE A 322 -8.32 -22.21 -19.01
C PHE A 322 -9.05 -23.40 -18.44
N ILE A 323 -8.37 -24.54 -18.47
CA ILE A 323 -8.78 -25.80 -17.85
C ILE A 323 -8.04 -25.93 -16.51
N GLY A 324 -8.73 -25.80 -15.40
CA GLY A 324 -8.09 -25.83 -14.10
C GLY A 324 -7.21 -24.61 -13.83
N SER A 325 -5.95 -24.81 -13.41
CA SER A 325 -5.09 -23.71 -12.93
C SER A 325 -4.06 -23.20 -13.94
N SER A 326 -3.66 -24.01 -14.95
CA SER A 326 -2.51 -23.68 -15.83
C SER A 326 -2.57 -24.36 -17.22
N LYS A 327 -3.69 -25.00 -17.58
CA LYS A 327 -3.82 -25.68 -18.87
C LYS A 327 -4.82 -24.96 -19.77
N LEU A 328 -4.62 -25.07 -21.07
CA LEU A 328 -5.56 -24.65 -22.11
C LEU A 328 -5.56 -25.64 -23.27
N TYR A 329 -6.54 -25.53 -24.16
CA TYR A 329 -6.55 -26.31 -25.38
C TYR A 329 -5.79 -25.62 -26.52
N VAL A 330 -5.04 -26.41 -27.23
CA VAL A 330 -4.37 -26.05 -28.52
C VAL A 330 -4.91 -26.92 -29.62
N ILE A 331 -4.77 -26.48 -30.87
CA ILE A 331 -5.13 -27.29 -32.04
C ILE A 331 -3.86 -27.81 -32.67
N GLU A 332 -3.69 -29.14 -32.61
CA GLU A 332 -2.60 -29.88 -33.26
C GLU A 332 -3.21 -30.82 -34.30
N ASP A 333 -2.80 -30.73 -35.57
CA ASP A 333 -3.30 -31.56 -36.69
C ASP A 333 -4.84 -31.63 -36.81
N GLY A 334 -5.55 -30.52 -36.47
CA GLY A 334 -7.01 -30.42 -36.50
C GLY A 334 -7.73 -31.07 -35.30
N GLN A 335 -7.01 -31.44 -34.26
CA GLN A 335 -7.55 -32.05 -33.05
C GLN A 335 -7.19 -31.19 -31.79
N LEU A 336 -8.02 -31.30 -30.74
CA LEU A 336 -7.76 -30.69 -29.48
C LEU A 336 -6.65 -31.41 -28.71
N ALA A 337 -5.61 -30.69 -28.29
CA ALA A 337 -4.60 -31.16 -27.37
C ALA A 337 -4.57 -30.27 -26.11
N GLU A 338 -4.32 -30.85 -24.94
CA GLU A 338 -4.09 -30.08 -23.71
C GLU A 338 -2.64 -29.62 -23.65
N LYS A 339 -2.44 -28.35 -23.41
CA LYS A 339 -1.10 -27.77 -23.19
C LYS A 339 -1.03 -27.08 -21.85
N GLU A 340 0.04 -27.35 -21.12
CA GLU A 340 0.36 -26.62 -19.89
C GLU A 340 1.18 -25.39 -20.23
N VAL A 341 0.77 -24.24 -19.70
CA VAL A 341 1.40 -22.93 -19.94
C VAL A 341 1.81 -22.29 -18.64
N LEU A 342 2.82 -21.44 -18.69
CA LEU A 342 3.26 -20.65 -17.54
C LEU A 342 2.46 -19.36 -17.49
N ILE A 343 1.65 -19.19 -16.44
CA ILE A 343 0.92 -17.94 -16.19
C ILE A 343 1.87 -16.99 -15.45
N ILE A 344 2.26 -15.89 -16.11
CA ILE A 344 3.16 -14.87 -15.53
C ILE A 344 2.40 -13.72 -14.86
N ASP A 345 1.15 -13.45 -15.31
CA ASP A 345 0.28 -12.48 -14.65
C ASP A 345 -1.18 -12.91 -14.74
N ARG A 346 -1.95 -12.62 -13.67
CA ARG A 346 -3.39 -12.89 -13.59
C ARG A 346 -4.12 -11.56 -13.44
N GLN A 347 -4.80 -11.14 -14.51
CA GLN A 347 -5.68 -9.99 -14.53
C GLN A 347 -7.14 -10.45 -14.33
N GLU A 348 -8.06 -9.51 -14.18
CA GLU A 348 -9.46 -9.82 -13.89
C GLU A 348 -10.10 -10.70 -14.98
N ASP A 349 -9.95 -10.32 -16.25
CA ASP A 349 -10.56 -10.99 -17.40
C ASP A 349 -9.57 -11.83 -18.23
N PHE A 350 -8.26 -11.59 -18.10
CA PHE A 350 -7.21 -12.19 -18.94
C PHE A 350 -6.05 -12.68 -18.08
N TYR A 351 -5.38 -13.74 -18.55
CA TYR A 351 -4.09 -14.15 -18.02
C TYR A 351 -3.01 -13.91 -19.06
N VAL A 352 -1.83 -13.50 -18.60
CA VAL A 352 -0.63 -13.39 -19.42
C VAL A 352 0.12 -14.68 -19.34
N ILE A 353 0.35 -15.32 -20.49
CA ILE A 353 0.98 -16.64 -20.55
C ILE A 353 2.29 -16.63 -21.33
N GLN A 354 3.13 -17.58 -20.98
CA GLN A 354 4.33 -18.01 -21.70
C GLN A 354 4.33 -19.54 -21.86
N GLY A 355 5.28 -20.10 -22.61
CA GLY A 355 5.41 -21.55 -22.79
C GLY A 355 4.61 -22.09 -23.98
N TYR A 356 4.26 -21.23 -24.93
CA TYR A 356 3.70 -21.57 -26.24
C TYR A 356 4.74 -21.39 -27.36
N GLU A 357 4.50 -21.99 -28.51
CA GLU A 357 5.27 -21.74 -29.70
C GLU A 357 4.66 -20.62 -30.54
N GLU A 358 5.49 -19.77 -31.15
CA GLU A 358 4.99 -18.65 -31.96
C GLU A 358 4.23 -19.17 -33.18
N GLY A 359 2.98 -18.71 -33.37
CA GLY A 359 2.09 -19.16 -34.40
C GLY A 359 1.23 -20.38 -34.03
N GLU A 360 1.39 -20.96 -32.84
CA GLU A 360 0.55 -22.05 -32.36
C GLU A 360 -0.92 -21.57 -32.21
N ILE A 361 -1.88 -22.43 -32.53
CA ILE A 361 -3.31 -22.07 -32.47
C ILE A 361 -3.89 -22.44 -31.12
N LEU A 362 -4.12 -21.41 -30.28
CA LEU A 362 -4.70 -21.58 -28.98
C LEU A 362 -6.23 -21.40 -29.02
N VAL A 363 -6.96 -22.18 -28.24
CA VAL A 363 -8.40 -21.98 -28.02
C VAL A 363 -8.59 -20.89 -26.96
N VAL A 364 -9.39 -19.86 -27.30
CA VAL A 364 -9.56 -18.66 -26.47
C VAL A 364 -10.97 -18.52 -25.90
N GLU A 365 -11.74 -19.61 -25.88
CA GLU A 365 -13.07 -19.68 -25.28
C GLU A 365 -13.20 -20.86 -24.31
N SER A 366 -14.24 -20.82 -23.48
CA SER A 366 -14.56 -21.95 -22.59
C SER A 366 -15.19 -23.10 -23.35
N LEU A 367 -14.59 -24.28 -23.29
CA LEU A 367 -15.14 -25.50 -23.87
C LEU A 367 -15.70 -26.40 -22.75
N VAL A 368 -16.93 -26.90 -22.94
CA VAL A 368 -17.60 -27.80 -22.02
C VAL A 368 -17.79 -29.16 -22.71
N ASP A 369 -17.59 -30.24 -21.97
CA ASP A 369 -17.77 -31.63 -22.43
C ASP A 369 -16.92 -32.05 -23.66
N VAL A 370 -15.74 -31.45 -23.84
CA VAL A 370 -14.80 -31.84 -24.88
C VAL A 370 -13.73 -32.80 -24.35
N LYS A 371 -13.13 -33.57 -25.26
CA LYS A 371 -12.05 -34.52 -24.94
C LYS A 371 -10.82 -34.24 -25.81
N PRO A 372 -9.61 -34.41 -25.24
CA PRO A 372 -8.42 -34.43 -26.06
C PRO A 372 -8.52 -35.44 -27.23
N GLY A 373 -8.06 -35.05 -28.42
CA GLY A 373 -8.17 -35.84 -29.66
C GLY A 373 -9.48 -35.63 -30.43
N GLN A 374 -10.39 -34.76 -29.99
CA GLN A 374 -11.60 -34.43 -30.73
C GLN A 374 -11.29 -33.52 -31.91
N SER A 375 -11.87 -33.86 -33.09
CA SER A 375 -11.71 -33.06 -34.32
C SER A 375 -12.39 -31.70 -34.20
N VAL A 376 -11.63 -30.61 -34.44
CA VAL A 376 -12.10 -29.24 -34.35
C VAL A 376 -11.69 -28.42 -35.58
N ALA A 377 -12.46 -27.37 -35.82
CA ALA A 377 -12.14 -26.38 -36.85
C ALA A 377 -12.05 -24.98 -36.19
N PRO A 378 -10.97 -24.23 -36.49
CA PRO A 378 -10.78 -22.90 -35.93
C PRO A 378 -11.76 -21.89 -36.53
N ILE A 379 -12.35 -21.05 -35.66
CA ILE A 379 -13.04 -19.82 -36.06
C ILE A 379 -12.21 -18.67 -35.51
N SER A 380 -11.83 -17.76 -36.38
CA SER A 380 -11.08 -16.54 -36.03
C SER A 380 -12.01 -15.44 -35.52
#